data_b088527bc6d865c029e9a0ffef473bb0
#
_entry.id   b088527bc6d865c029e9a0ffef473bb0
#
_cell.length_a   1.000
_cell.length_b   1.000
_cell.length_c   1.000
_cell.angle_alpha   90.00
_cell.angle_beta   90.00
_cell.angle_gamma   90.00
#
_symmetry.space_group_name_H-M   'P 1'
#
loop_
_entity.id
_entity.type
_entity.pdbx_description
1 polymer ?
#
loop_
_entity_poly.entity_id
_entity_poly.type
_entity_poly.pdbx_seq_one_letter_code
_entity_poly.pdbx_strand_id
1 'polypeptide(L)'
;MIRAAAVALSMVMFACGTLPRKSVPTADTATKLTNSDTPTTLMDSSLTHRRDTTPPTDYPADAHTVWHYVEGLKAYRLHDDSSAARHHFERALTIDSMYAPAAYHTAAMLMMDDTDEAERYSLRAYRTDTTDSWFTAQLGRLQILQEDYAEGIRLFNEMVRLKGNDPENHRILAMLYNKNEQPFSAIIVLDSAERRFGIHEAISPLKRQLLVATAQYDQALEQNEELIAADPYNIDNYIIAAELYAHAKKDSLALVNYDRALALDSTSINALGSLNEFYGMRGDHPNYLRTMVPLFASREVDLERKIKIFKRLTNNIDYYQKFYGQLNQLAITVAVTHPDDLDAMELYTTHLIATGDLDRALEIYKSHVNDSVAEPQVFNTILDIESFKERADSVEYYTRLAMKRFPDRPEFMLRKGSYYLINEQYKQAERAFRDALRRIDSDSLRGATLTMIGDAQYQDKRPRAAFRTYEKALQLLPNDAGLLNNYAYFLSEEGRELERALEMSKRAITISTNNSTYLDTYAWILYKLERYDEAKRYMRQAVTLDPTQSEVLMCHYGDILYALGENFMAQIYWEKARDGGYDKTEIESRLQKLKKK
;
A
#
# COMPACT_ATOMS: atom_id res chain seq x y z
N MET A 1 2.30 15.17 12.74
CA MET A 1 2.48 16.58 12.35
C MET A 1 3.94 17.03 12.27
N ILE A 2 4.81 16.82 13.24
CA ILE A 2 6.24 17.25 13.19
C ILE A 2 7.03 16.59 12.02
N ARG A 3 6.67 15.37 11.57
CA ARG A 3 7.33 14.70 10.44
C ARG A 3 6.85 15.15 9.05
N ALA A 4 5.66 15.69 8.92
CA ALA A 4 5.14 16.20 7.64
C ALA A 4 5.72 17.57 7.29
N ALA A 5 5.97 18.43 8.28
CA ALA A 5 6.65 19.71 8.07
C ALA A 5 8.12 19.55 7.64
N ALA A 6 8.81 18.49 8.11
CA ALA A 6 10.19 18.21 7.73
C ALA A 6 10.34 17.74 6.27
N VAL A 7 9.33 17.07 5.71
CA VAL A 7 9.34 16.59 4.32
C VAL A 7 9.03 17.72 3.33
N ALA A 8 8.18 18.67 3.69
CA ALA A 8 7.88 19.84 2.85
C ALA A 8 9.10 20.79 2.72
N LEU A 9 9.95 20.87 3.75
CA LEU A 9 11.15 21.71 3.70
C LEU A 9 12.25 21.17 2.77
N SER A 10 12.32 19.86 2.54
CA SER A 10 13.33 19.25 1.65
C SER A 10 13.03 19.44 0.16
N MET A 11 11.78 19.66 -0.23
CA MET A 11 11.40 19.87 -1.64
C MET A 11 11.57 21.31 -2.15
N VAL A 12 11.61 22.29 -1.26
CA VAL A 12 11.74 23.72 -1.65
C VAL A 12 13.19 24.10 -1.99
N MET A 13 14.19 23.32 -1.56
CA MET A 13 15.61 23.62 -1.83
C MET A 13 16.07 23.34 -3.26
N PHE A 14 15.28 22.63 -4.09
CA PHE A 14 15.63 22.31 -5.48
C PHE A 14 15.13 23.31 -6.53
N ALA A 15 14.36 24.32 -6.14
CA ALA A 15 13.73 25.24 -7.08
C ALA A 15 14.55 26.52 -7.40
N CYS A 16 15.73 26.69 -6.83
CA CYS A 16 16.58 27.86 -7.07
C CYS A 16 17.72 27.57 -8.03
N GLY A 17 17.42 27.39 -9.33
CA GLY A 17 18.52 27.25 -10.29
C GLY A 17 18.20 26.82 -11.71
N THR A 18 16.96 26.81 -12.14
CA THR A 18 16.67 26.56 -13.56
C THR A 18 15.84 27.70 -14.16
N LEU A 19 16.49 28.50 -14.99
CA LEU A 19 15.81 29.36 -15.96
C LEU A 19 14.87 28.49 -16.83
N PRO A 20 13.68 28.97 -17.22
CA PRO A 20 12.69 28.18 -17.94
C PRO A 20 13.23 27.73 -19.31
N ARG A 21 13.39 26.41 -19.47
CA ARG A 21 13.50 25.82 -20.81
C ARG A 21 12.12 25.94 -21.46
N LYS A 22 12.03 26.71 -22.53
CA LYS A 22 10.89 26.69 -23.43
C LYS A 22 10.71 25.25 -23.95
N SER A 23 9.60 24.62 -23.62
CA SER A 23 9.15 23.38 -24.20
C SER A 23 8.87 23.60 -25.70
N VAL A 24 9.58 22.86 -26.53
CA VAL A 24 9.25 22.68 -27.94
C VAL A 24 8.11 21.66 -28.02
N PRO A 25 7.02 21.91 -28.73
CA PRO A 25 5.96 20.93 -28.89
C PRO A 25 6.43 19.81 -29.84
N THR A 26 6.26 18.56 -29.42
CA THR A 26 6.32 17.41 -30.31
C THR A 26 5.07 17.41 -31.19
N ALA A 27 5.25 17.63 -32.49
CA ALA A 27 4.23 17.43 -33.48
C ALA A 27 4.53 16.13 -34.24
N ASP A 28 3.73 15.12 -33.97
CA ASP A 28 3.49 14.01 -34.89
C ASP A 28 2.41 14.47 -35.88
N THR A 29 2.77 14.66 -37.12
CA THR A 29 1.85 14.42 -38.26
C THR A 29 2.68 14.30 -39.53
N ALA A 30 2.75 13.10 -40.04
CA ALA A 30 3.26 12.81 -41.36
C ALA A 30 2.28 13.31 -42.46
N THR A 31 2.78 14.16 -43.35
CA THR A 31 2.17 14.30 -44.67
C THR A 31 3.27 14.43 -45.71
N LYS A 32 3.24 13.47 -46.62
CA LYS A 32 4.06 13.42 -47.86
C LYS A 32 3.74 14.62 -48.75
N LEU A 33 4.78 15.28 -49.25
CA LEU A 33 4.72 15.94 -50.54
C LEU A 33 6.10 15.84 -51.22
N THR A 34 6.03 15.54 -52.50
CA THR A 34 7.07 15.14 -53.44
C THR A 34 7.84 16.30 -54.05
N ASN A 35 9.12 16.06 -54.30
CA ASN A 35 10.00 16.54 -55.39
C ASN A 35 9.99 18.01 -55.82
N SER A 36 11.14 18.67 -55.71
CA SER A 36 11.82 19.24 -56.89
C SER A 36 13.27 19.65 -56.57
N ASP A 37 14.10 19.32 -57.47
CA ASP A 37 15.53 19.48 -57.73
C ASP A 37 16.30 20.70 -57.21
N THR A 38 17.55 20.42 -56.88
CA THR A 38 18.84 21.14 -57.11
C THR A 38 19.51 21.76 -55.90
N PRO A 39 20.83 21.93 -55.92
CA PRO A 39 21.92 20.96 -56.14
C PRO A 39 22.78 20.79 -54.89
N THR A 40 23.32 19.63 -54.76
CA THR A 40 24.33 19.20 -53.78
C THR A 40 25.57 20.08 -53.87
N THR A 41 25.77 20.98 -52.95
CA THR A 41 27.08 21.45 -52.56
C THR A 41 27.51 20.65 -51.35
N LEU A 42 28.44 19.76 -51.54
CA LEU A 42 29.18 19.09 -50.51
C LEU A 42 29.88 20.15 -49.66
N MET A 43 29.29 20.48 -48.50
CA MET A 43 30.01 21.17 -47.43
C MET A 43 30.90 20.12 -46.76
N ASP A 44 32.15 20.27 -47.02
CA ASP A 44 33.28 19.55 -46.43
C ASP A 44 33.17 19.62 -44.90
N SER A 45 32.88 18.48 -44.25
CA SER A 45 32.76 18.33 -42.79
C SER A 45 34.13 18.32 -42.09
N SER A 46 35.15 18.90 -42.69
CA SER A 46 36.51 18.95 -42.15
C SER A 46 36.95 20.30 -41.60
N LEU A 47 36.02 21.25 -41.42
CA LEU A 47 36.30 22.44 -40.61
C LEU A 47 36.07 22.13 -39.12
N THR A 48 36.87 21.24 -38.55
CA THR A 48 37.26 21.36 -37.16
C THR A 48 37.90 22.72 -36.99
N HIS A 49 37.10 23.70 -36.51
CA HIS A 49 37.67 24.95 -36.04
C HIS A 49 38.72 24.60 -34.98
N ARG A 50 40.00 24.62 -35.32
CA ARG A 50 41.08 24.78 -34.35
C ARG A 50 40.69 26.06 -33.58
N ARG A 51 40.15 25.89 -32.39
CA ARG A 51 39.89 27.01 -31.49
C ARG A 51 41.23 27.63 -31.20
N ASP A 52 41.42 28.81 -31.71
CA ASP A 52 42.66 29.56 -31.46
C ASP A 52 42.61 29.94 -29.95
N THR A 53 43.37 29.21 -29.14
CA THR A 53 43.42 29.38 -27.68
C THR A 53 44.42 30.44 -27.27
N THR A 54 44.98 31.16 -28.25
CA THR A 54 45.98 32.21 -28.03
C THR A 54 45.40 33.57 -28.46
N PRO A 55 45.64 34.65 -27.69
CA PRO A 55 45.29 35.98 -28.11
C PRO A 55 45.98 36.34 -29.44
N PRO A 56 45.33 37.16 -30.31
CA PRO A 56 45.97 37.67 -31.50
C PRO A 56 47.26 38.39 -31.17
N THR A 57 48.27 38.28 -32.05
CA THR A 57 49.60 38.90 -31.86
C THR A 57 49.58 40.39 -31.67
N ASP A 58 48.55 41.05 -32.15
CA ASP A 58 48.34 42.52 -32.06
C ASP A 58 47.70 42.96 -30.75
N TYR A 59 47.33 42.01 -29.85
CA TYR A 59 46.71 42.36 -28.56
C TYR A 59 47.78 42.70 -27.54
N PRO A 60 47.66 43.86 -26.84
CA PRO A 60 48.58 44.22 -25.78
C PRO A 60 48.62 43.15 -24.68
N ALA A 61 49.79 42.92 -24.10
CA ALA A 61 49.98 41.87 -23.10
C ALA A 61 49.07 42.05 -21.87
N ASP A 62 48.76 43.27 -21.49
CA ASP A 62 47.84 43.66 -20.42
C ASP A 62 46.36 43.36 -20.75
N ALA A 63 46.01 43.18 -22.03
CA ALA A 63 44.66 42.87 -22.49
C ALA A 63 44.40 41.35 -22.61
N HIS A 64 45.44 40.51 -22.46
CA HIS A 64 45.30 39.04 -22.64
C HIS A 64 44.34 38.42 -21.61
N THR A 65 44.31 38.87 -20.37
CA THR A 65 43.39 38.42 -19.33
C THR A 65 41.94 38.64 -19.76
N VAL A 66 41.62 39.84 -20.23
CA VAL A 66 40.27 40.21 -20.69
C VAL A 66 39.90 39.45 -21.95
N TRP A 67 40.84 39.22 -22.87
CA TRP A 67 40.58 38.44 -24.08
C TRP A 67 40.18 36.99 -23.73
N HIS A 68 40.96 36.32 -22.89
CA HIS A 68 40.60 34.96 -22.44
C HIS A 68 39.24 34.93 -21.71
N TYR A 69 38.97 35.89 -20.87
CA TYR A 69 37.68 36.01 -20.20
C TYR A 69 36.50 36.14 -21.20
N VAL A 70 36.64 36.99 -22.21
CA VAL A 70 35.62 37.16 -23.24
C VAL A 70 35.45 35.90 -24.10
N GLU A 71 36.53 35.25 -24.49
CA GLU A 71 36.45 33.96 -25.22
C GLU A 71 35.77 32.87 -24.36
N GLY A 72 36.07 32.83 -23.06
CA GLY A 72 35.38 31.94 -22.12
C GLY A 72 33.86 32.21 -22.04
N LEU A 73 33.44 33.50 -22.00
CA LEU A 73 32.05 33.87 -22.06
C LEU A 73 31.37 33.47 -23.38
N LYS A 74 32.05 33.63 -24.52
CA LYS A 74 31.57 33.19 -25.83
C LYS A 74 31.37 31.70 -25.87
N ALA A 75 32.38 30.91 -25.43
CA ALA A 75 32.29 29.48 -25.34
C ALA A 75 31.08 29.04 -24.49
N TYR A 76 30.88 29.65 -23.35
CA TYR A 76 29.79 29.33 -22.43
C TYR A 76 28.41 29.73 -22.96
N ARG A 77 28.27 31.00 -23.47
CA ARG A 77 26.97 31.57 -23.80
C ARG A 77 26.51 31.33 -25.23
N LEU A 78 27.45 31.26 -26.20
CA LEU A 78 27.15 31.17 -27.62
C LEU A 78 27.31 29.74 -28.15
N HIS A 79 28.23 28.97 -27.56
CA HIS A 79 28.59 27.65 -28.08
C HIS A 79 28.19 26.49 -27.15
N ASP A 80 27.67 26.77 -25.95
CA ASP A 80 27.31 25.80 -24.91
C ASP A 80 28.47 24.82 -24.60
N ASP A 81 29.71 25.32 -24.72
CA ASP A 81 30.91 24.54 -24.49
C ASP A 81 31.56 24.87 -23.15
N SER A 82 31.05 24.21 -22.11
CA SER A 82 31.53 24.39 -20.74
C SER A 82 33.02 24.07 -20.58
N SER A 83 33.54 23.09 -21.33
CA SER A 83 34.95 22.70 -21.25
C SER A 83 35.87 23.78 -21.78
N ALA A 84 35.60 24.32 -22.97
CA ALA A 84 36.32 25.43 -23.54
C ALA A 84 36.20 26.70 -22.68
N ALA A 85 35.01 26.97 -22.16
CA ALA A 85 34.78 28.11 -21.29
C ALA A 85 35.65 28.05 -20.03
N ARG A 86 35.64 26.91 -19.34
CA ARG A 86 36.50 26.66 -18.16
C ARG A 86 37.97 26.85 -18.49
N HIS A 87 38.47 26.24 -19.57
CA HIS A 87 39.85 26.42 -20.01
C HIS A 87 40.22 27.90 -20.18
N HIS A 88 39.38 28.68 -20.83
CA HIS A 88 39.63 30.10 -21.03
C HIS A 88 39.59 30.90 -19.73
N PHE A 89 38.66 30.63 -18.82
CA PHE A 89 38.64 31.31 -17.51
C PHE A 89 39.88 30.96 -16.68
N GLU A 90 40.31 29.70 -16.66
CA GLU A 90 41.54 29.29 -15.97
C GLU A 90 42.79 29.93 -16.58
N ARG A 91 42.83 30.10 -17.91
CA ARG A 91 43.91 30.85 -18.58
C ARG A 91 43.93 32.32 -18.19
N ALA A 92 42.77 32.96 -18.11
CA ALA A 92 42.68 34.34 -17.60
C ALA A 92 43.26 34.43 -16.18
N LEU A 93 42.94 33.48 -15.31
CA LEU A 93 43.42 33.40 -13.92
C LEU A 93 44.90 33.03 -13.80
N THR A 94 45.46 32.38 -14.83
CA THR A 94 46.90 32.12 -14.91
C THR A 94 47.70 33.39 -15.20
N ILE A 95 47.12 34.30 -15.98
CA ILE A 95 47.71 35.62 -16.32
C ILE A 95 47.52 36.61 -15.17
N ASP A 96 46.30 36.74 -14.70
CA ASP A 96 45.94 37.57 -13.54
C ASP A 96 45.16 36.75 -12.53
N SER A 97 45.82 36.28 -11.50
CA SER A 97 45.25 35.42 -10.47
C SER A 97 44.18 36.10 -9.64
N MET A 98 44.07 37.42 -9.67
CA MET A 98 43.07 38.22 -8.94
C MET A 98 41.95 38.76 -9.83
N TYR A 99 41.88 38.28 -11.10
CA TYR A 99 40.83 38.73 -12.01
C TYR A 99 39.45 38.15 -11.58
N ALA A 100 38.72 38.92 -10.77
CA ALA A 100 37.51 38.50 -10.11
C ALA A 100 36.40 37.95 -11.05
N PRO A 101 36.15 38.52 -12.26
CA PRO A 101 35.13 37.99 -13.16
C PRO A 101 35.40 36.55 -13.62
N ALA A 102 36.68 36.21 -13.91
CA ALA A 102 37.01 34.84 -14.29
C ALA A 102 36.92 33.88 -13.10
N ALA A 103 37.37 34.32 -11.91
CA ALA A 103 37.21 33.52 -10.68
C ALA A 103 35.73 33.24 -10.37
N TYR A 104 34.86 34.21 -10.51
CA TYR A 104 33.40 34.07 -10.35
C TYR A 104 32.83 33.02 -11.30
N HIS A 105 33.14 33.08 -12.59
CA HIS A 105 32.62 32.12 -13.56
C HIS A 105 33.24 30.72 -13.41
N THR A 106 34.52 30.60 -13.06
CA THR A 106 35.14 29.31 -12.73
C THR A 106 34.46 28.66 -11.53
N ALA A 107 34.21 29.43 -10.47
CA ALA A 107 33.50 28.93 -9.31
C ALA A 107 32.07 28.47 -9.66
N ALA A 108 31.34 29.24 -10.48
CA ALA A 108 30.00 28.90 -10.92
C ALA A 108 29.96 27.55 -11.69
N MET A 109 30.98 27.24 -12.46
CA MET A 109 31.09 25.97 -13.20
C MET A 109 31.44 24.79 -12.32
N LEU A 110 32.18 25.01 -11.24
CA LEU A 110 32.62 23.97 -10.30
C LEU A 110 31.61 23.72 -9.17
N MET A 111 30.63 24.58 -8.99
CA MET A 111 29.74 24.61 -7.82
C MET A 111 29.05 23.27 -7.53
N MET A 112 28.74 22.48 -8.56
CA MET A 112 28.08 21.18 -8.42
C MET A 112 29.03 19.97 -8.49
N ASP A 113 30.26 20.18 -8.99
CA ASP A 113 31.22 19.10 -9.23
C ASP A 113 32.33 19.04 -8.16
N ASP A 114 32.82 20.22 -7.75
CA ASP A 114 33.89 20.38 -6.75
C ASP A 114 33.63 21.65 -5.92
N THR A 115 32.86 21.50 -4.84
CA THR A 115 32.46 22.62 -3.96
C THR A 115 33.65 23.28 -3.28
N ASP A 116 34.71 22.52 -2.93
CA ASP A 116 35.88 23.04 -2.25
C ASP A 116 36.74 23.91 -3.18
N GLU A 117 36.87 23.50 -4.43
CA GLU A 117 37.56 24.28 -5.43
C GLU A 117 36.73 25.52 -5.85
N ALA A 118 35.42 25.34 -5.98
CA ALA A 118 34.49 26.44 -6.23
C ALA A 118 34.56 27.51 -5.13
N GLU A 119 34.65 27.10 -3.86
CA GLU A 119 34.80 28.03 -2.74
C GLU A 119 36.11 28.84 -2.84
N ARG A 120 37.23 28.19 -3.16
CA ARG A 120 38.50 28.89 -3.33
C ARG A 120 38.42 29.99 -4.37
N TYR A 121 37.77 29.73 -5.52
CA TYR A 121 37.59 30.72 -6.56
C TYR A 121 36.54 31.81 -6.16
N SER A 122 35.46 31.44 -5.53
CA SER A 122 34.46 32.38 -5.01
C SER A 122 35.06 33.32 -3.95
N LEU A 123 35.83 32.78 -3.00
CA LEU A 123 36.57 33.59 -2.01
C LEU A 123 37.55 34.57 -2.68
N ARG A 124 38.23 34.14 -3.74
CA ARG A 124 39.11 35.02 -4.50
C ARG A 124 38.34 36.18 -5.11
N ALA A 125 37.22 35.92 -5.79
CA ALA A 125 36.37 36.97 -6.35
C ALA A 125 35.82 37.90 -5.26
N TYR A 126 35.28 37.38 -4.17
CA TYR A 126 34.75 38.12 -3.05
C TYR A 126 35.79 39.04 -2.39
N ARG A 127 37.03 38.54 -2.19
CA ARG A 127 38.12 39.33 -1.59
C ARG A 127 38.57 40.53 -2.45
N THR A 128 38.36 40.47 -3.77
CA THR A 128 38.69 41.58 -4.68
C THR A 128 37.71 42.75 -4.50
N ASP A 129 36.43 42.42 -4.32
CA ASP A 129 35.39 43.45 -4.01
C ASP A 129 34.30 42.84 -3.13
N THR A 130 34.36 43.09 -1.83
CA THR A 130 33.39 42.64 -0.84
C THR A 130 32.03 43.35 -0.93
N THR A 131 31.96 44.44 -1.72
CA THR A 131 30.72 45.19 -1.94
C THR A 131 29.98 44.75 -3.21
N ASP A 132 30.60 43.86 -4.02
CA ASP A 132 29.90 43.28 -5.16
C ASP A 132 28.92 42.21 -4.70
N SER A 133 27.65 42.48 -5.00
CA SER A 133 26.56 41.59 -4.59
C SER A 133 26.55 40.24 -5.30
N TRP A 134 27.12 40.11 -6.51
CA TRP A 134 27.21 38.87 -7.24
C TRP A 134 28.22 37.91 -6.60
N PHE A 135 29.39 38.46 -6.22
CA PHE A 135 30.44 37.68 -5.54
C PHE A 135 29.98 37.24 -4.15
N THR A 136 29.34 38.16 -3.39
CA THR A 136 28.78 37.85 -2.08
C THR A 136 27.69 36.77 -2.15
N ALA A 137 26.76 36.89 -3.11
CA ALA A 137 25.69 35.93 -3.30
C ALA A 137 26.20 34.55 -3.71
N GLN A 138 27.22 34.47 -4.58
CA GLN A 138 27.81 33.24 -5.02
C GLN A 138 28.47 32.49 -3.86
N LEU A 139 29.30 33.18 -3.10
CA LEU A 139 29.95 32.63 -1.92
C LEU A 139 28.91 32.16 -0.89
N GLY A 140 27.87 32.99 -0.63
CA GLY A 140 26.78 32.59 0.28
C GLY A 140 26.03 31.34 -0.16
N ARG A 141 25.80 31.17 -1.46
CA ARG A 141 25.18 29.93 -1.99
C ARG A 141 26.07 28.72 -1.83
N LEU A 142 27.38 28.86 -1.98
CA LEU A 142 28.34 27.77 -1.72
C LEU A 142 28.32 27.36 -0.25
N GLN A 143 28.26 28.31 0.68
CA GLN A 143 28.17 28.02 2.11
C GLN A 143 26.87 27.25 2.42
N ILE A 144 25.77 27.57 1.74
CA ILE A 144 24.52 26.81 1.86
C ILE A 144 24.71 25.35 1.39
N LEU A 145 25.40 25.13 0.26
CA LEU A 145 25.68 23.79 -0.26
C LEU A 145 26.60 22.96 0.65
N GLN A 146 27.52 23.62 1.35
CA GLN A 146 28.44 23.02 2.33
C GLN A 146 27.82 22.91 3.73
N GLU A 147 26.57 23.35 3.91
CA GLU A 147 25.86 23.40 5.20
C GLU A 147 26.54 24.28 6.26
N ASP A 148 27.45 25.20 5.86
CA ASP A 148 27.96 26.25 6.75
C ASP A 148 26.97 27.40 6.83
N TYR A 149 25.91 27.15 7.58
CA TYR A 149 24.84 28.13 7.73
C TYR A 149 25.30 29.40 8.50
N ALA A 150 26.32 29.28 9.37
CA ALA A 150 26.81 30.42 10.13
C ALA A 150 27.51 31.43 9.21
N GLU A 151 28.38 30.99 8.31
CA GLU A 151 29.03 31.88 7.32
C GLU A 151 28.01 32.31 6.26
N GLY A 152 27.09 31.46 5.86
CA GLY A 152 25.96 31.82 5.00
C GLY A 152 25.14 32.99 5.58
N ILE A 153 24.79 32.94 6.88
CA ILE A 153 24.12 34.05 7.58
C ILE A 153 24.93 35.32 7.52
N ARG A 154 26.23 35.28 7.75
CA ARG A 154 27.10 36.46 7.67
C ARG A 154 27.05 37.11 6.29
N LEU A 155 27.17 36.28 5.25
CA LEU A 155 27.16 36.76 3.86
C LEU A 155 25.78 37.30 3.42
N PHE A 156 24.69 36.63 3.81
CA PHE A 156 23.35 37.10 3.46
C PHE A 156 22.91 38.32 4.30
N ASN A 157 23.42 38.51 5.51
CA ASN A 157 23.27 39.78 6.20
C ASN A 157 23.94 40.94 5.40
N GLU A 158 25.11 40.71 4.83
CA GLU A 158 25.76 41.67 3.95
C GLU A 158 24.95 41.88 2.66
N MET A 159 24.39 40.83 2.06
CA MET A 159 23.46 40.93 0.91
C MET A 159 22.25 41.81 1.21
N VAL A 160 21.61 41.62 2.37
CA VAL A 160 20.49 42.47 2.81
C VAL A 160 20.94 43.94 2.96
N ARG A 161 22.18 44.18 3.43
CA ARG A 161 22.75 45.52 3.52
C ARG A 161 23.03 46.14 2.14
N LEU A 162 23.58 45.37 1.21
CA LEU A 162 23.93 45.82 -0.15
C LEU A 162 22.71 45.98 -1.06
N LYS A 163 21.80 45.01 -1.02
CA LYS A 163 20.59 44.92 -1.84
C LYS A 163 19.35 44.66 -1.02
N GLY A 164 19.10 45.50 -0.02
CA GLY A 164 17.95 45.37 0.86
C GLY A 164 16.58 45.64 0.21
N ASN A 165 16.52 46.04 -1.06
CA ASN A 165 15.27 46.19 -1.82
C ASN A 165 14.79 44.91 -2.47
N ASP A 166 15.45 43.77 -2.22
CA ASP A 166 15.08 42.48 -2.76
C ASP A 166 14.55 41.58 -1.62
N PRO A 167 13.24 41.27 -1.59
CA PRO A 167 12.65 40.43 -0.55
C PRO A 167 13.25 39.04 -0.54
N GLU A 168 13.78 38.54 -1.65
CA GLU A 168 14.40 37.23 -1.74
C GLU A 168 15.65 37.08 -0.85
N ASN A 169 16.46 38.14 -0.71
CA ASN A 169 17.60 38.13 0.19
C ASN A 169 17.18 37.97 1.66
N HIS A 170 16.06 38.56 2.05
CA HIS A 170 15.50 38.41 3.40
C HIS A 170 14.94 36.99 3.60
N ARG A 171 14.29 36.45 2.56
CA ARG A 171 13.78 35.08 2.59
C ARG A 171 14.90 34.06 2.79
N ILE A 172 15.98 34.17 2.00
CA ILE A 172 17.14 33.30 2.12
C ILE A 172 17.80 33.44 3.49
N LEU A 173 17.99 34.65 3.97
CA LEU A 173 18.56 34.93 5.28
C LEU A 173 17.71 34.28 6.41
N ALA A 174 16.40 34.42 6.33
CA ALA A 174 15.49 33.77 7.30
C ALA A 174 15.57 32.26 7.24
N MET A 175 15.64 31.68 6.04
CA MET A 175 15.82 30.23 5.87
C MET A 175 17.16 29.76 6.47
N LEU A 176 18.24 30.50 6.31
CA LEU A 176 19.54 30.20 6.90
C LEU A 176 19.49 30.26 8.43
N TYR A 177 18.86 31.28 9.02
CA TYR A 177 18.65 31.32 10.46
C TYR A 177 17.86 30.10 10.95
N ASN A 178 16.81 29.73 10.23
CA ASN A 178 16.02 28.56 10.61
C ASN A 178 16.81 27.24 10.50
N LYS A 179 17.63 27.10 9.45
CA LYS A 179 18.53 25.95 9.27
C LYS A 179 19.60 25.88 10.35
N ASN A 180 20.08 27.03 10.82
CA ASN A 180 21.05 27.15 11.90
C ASN A 180 20.38 27.10 13.31
N GLU A 181 19.18 26.49 13.41
CA GLU A 181 18.43 26.31 14.67
C GLU A 181 18.07 27.63 15.39
N GLN A 182 17.93 28.73 14.64
CA GLN A 182 17.59 30.06 15.16
C GLN A 182 16.27 30.59 14.57
N PRO A 183 15.13 29.87 14.75
CA PRO A 183 13.87 30.24 14.11
C PRO A 183 13.32 31.59 14.56
N PHE A 184 13.60 32.02 15.79
CA PHE A 184 13.18 33.34 16.27
C PHE A 184 13.93 34.49 15.56
N SER A 185 15.23 34.30 15.25
CA SER A 185 16.00 35.25 14.46
C SER A 185 15.46 35.33 13.02
N ALA A 186 15.06 34.18 12.47
CA ALA A 186 14.41 34.13 11.15
C ALA A 186 13.10 34.96 11.14
N ILE A 187 12.26 34.84 12.16
CA ILE A 187 11.01 35.61 12.29
C ILE A 187 11.31 37.10 12.35
N ILE A 188 12.31 37.53 13.13
CA ILE A 188 12.72 38.95 13.23
C ILE A 188 13.17 39.52 11.88
N VAL A 189 13.90 38.72 11.10
CA VAL A 189 14.30 39.14 9.74
C VAL A 189 13.08 39.35 8.84
N LEU A 190 12.11 38.43 8.90
CA LEU A 190 10.88 38.52 8.10
C LEU A 190 9.97 39.64 8.57
N ASP A 191 9.87 39.91 9.88
CA ASP A 191 9.19 41.10 10.41
C ASP A 191 9.80 42.39 9.91
N SER A 192 11.12 42.44 9.83
CA SER A 192 11.82 43.60 9.27
C SER A 192 11.55 43.76 7.78
N ALA A 193 11.48 42.65 7.06
CA ALA A 193 11.16 42.63 5.63
C ALA A 193 9.71 43.08 5.38
N GLU A 194 8.74 42.59 6.13
CA GLU A 194 7.32 42.98 6.00
C GLU A 194 7.07 44.43 6.32
N ARG A 195 7.78 45.00 7.29
CA ARG A 195 7.74 46.45 7.53
C ARG A 195 8.18 47.29 6.31
N ARG A 196 9.02 46.69 5.45
CA ARG A 196 9.54 47.36 4.26
C ARG A 196 8.73 47.11 3.01
N PHE A 197 8.30 45.88 2.81
CA PHE A 197 7.66 45.43 1.57
C PHE A 197 6.14 45.21 1.70
N GLY A 198 5.60 45.24 2.93
CA GLY A 198 4.23 44.81 3.21
C GLY A 198 4.09 43.31 3.15
N ILE A 199 2.84 42.85 3.08
CA ILE A 199 2.55 41.42 2.84
C ILE A 199 3.02 41.04 1.45
N HIS A 200 3.88 40.02 1.38
CA HIS A 200 4.57 39.64 0.15
C HIS A 200 4.68 38.11 0.02
N GLU A 201 4.40 37.59 -1.17
CA GLU A 201 4.35 36.13 -1.45
C GLU A 201 5.64 35.39 -1.13
N ALA A 202 6.82 36.03 -1.23
CA ALA A 202 8.09 35.41 -0.95
C ALA A 202 8.40 35.25 0.56
N ILE A 203 7.90 36.12 1.41
CA ILE A 203 8.32 36.23 2.82
C ILE A 203 7.20 35.91 3.80
N SER A 204 5.97 36.39 3.58
CA SER A 204 4.89 36.29 4.55
C SER A 204 4.40 34.87 4.80
N PRO A 205 4.30 33.96 3.79
CA PRO A 205 4.01 32.56 4.03
C PRO A 205 5.09 31.86 4.86
N LEU A 206 6.38 32.17 4.64
CA LEU A 206 7.49 31.62 5.41
C LEU A 206 7.43 32.08 6.87
N LYS A 207 7.12 33.35 7.11
CA LYS A 207 6.92 33.89 8.47
C LYS A 207 5.82 33.12 9.20
N ARG A 208 4.64 32.99 8.58
CA ARG A 208 3.53 32.18 9.13
C ARG A 208 3.98 30.77 9.46
N GLN A 209 4.69 30.10 8.55
CA GLN A 209 5.19 28.75 8.76
C GLN A 209 6.11 28.66 10.00
N LEU A 210 7.02 29.63 10.17
CA LEU A 210 7.93 29.68 11.32
C LEU A 210 7.19 29.96 12.62
N LEU A 211 6.17 30.84 12.59
CA LEU A 211 5.31 31.08 13.74
C LEU A 211 4.58 29.83 14.19
N VAL A 212 4.06 29.03 13.26
CA VAL A 212 3.45 27.72 13.56
C VAL A 212 4.49 26.75 14.13
N ALA A 213 5.67 26.66 13.51
CA ALA A 213 6.74 25.74 13.94
C ALA A 213 7.27 26.08 15.35
N THR A 214 7.24 27.35 15.73
CA THR A 214 7.65 27.83 17.06
C THR A 214 6.49 27.93 18.06
N ALA A 215 5.32 27.35 17.72
CA ALA A 215 4.11 27.35 18.53
C ALA A 215 3.53 28.74 18.89
N GLN A 216 3.83 29.75 18.10
CA GLN A 216 3.29 31.10 18.23
C GLN A 216 1.97 31.23 17.47
N TYR A 217 0.97 30.42 17.85
CA TYR A 217 -0.27 30.22 17.07
C TYR A 217 -1.14 31.46 16.92
N ASP A 218 -1.20 32.34 17.94
CA ASP A 218 -1.99 33.58 17.85
C ASP A 218 -1.38 34.54 16.80
N GLN A 219 -0.06 34.68 16.77
CA GLN A 219 0.64 35.49 15.78
C GLN A 219 0.58 34.85 14.39
N ALA A 220 0.63 33.49 14.31
CA ALA A 220 0.45 32.77 13.05
C ALA A 220 -0.96 33.02 12.46
N LEU A 221 -1.98 33.06 13.33
CA LEU A 221 -3.35 33.34 12.91
C LEU A 221 -3.50 34.80 12.39
N GLU A 222 -2.98 35.81 13.12
CA GLU A 222 -2.97 37.20 12.68
C GLU A 222 -2.26 37.34 11.33
N GLN A 223 -1.08 36.76 11.18
CA GLN A 223 -0.33 36.74 9.92
C GLN A 223 -1.13 36.09 8.77
N ASN A 224 -1.88 35.00 9.09
CA ASN A 224 -2.69 34.32 8.09
C ASN A 224 -3.93 35.13 7.68
N GLU A 225 -4.53 35.90 8.59
CA GLU A 225 -5.63 36.82 8.27
C GLU A 225 -5.18 37.92 7.33
N GLU A 226 -3.96 38.46 7.53
CA GLU A 226 -3.36 39.42 6.60
C GLU A 226 -3.10 38.81 5.22
N LEU A 227 -2.65 37.54 5.15
CA LEU A 227 -2.47 36.82 3.90
C LEU A 227 -3.81 36.58 3.18
N ILE A 228 -4.88 36.24 3.91
CA ILE A 228 -6.24 36.11 3.34
C ILE A 228 -6.72 37.47 2.81
N ALA A 229 -6.46 38.56 3.53
CA ALA A 229 -6.86 39.88 3.07
C ALA A 229 -6.09 40.32 1.80
N ALA A 230 -4.83 39.94 1.67
CA ALA A 230 -4.00 40.21 0.50
C ALA A 230 -4.37 39.36 -0.72
N ASP A 231 -4.68 38.08 -0.50
CA ASP A 231 -5.13 37.14 -1.54
C ASP A 231 -6.33 36.30 -1.05
N PRO A 232 -7.56 36.80 -1.25
CA PRO A 232 -8.80 36.11 -0.83
C PRO A 232 -9.15 34.85 -1.63
N TYR A 233 -8.43 34.56 -2.70
CA TYR A 233 -8.65 33.36 -3.55
C TYR A 233 -7.67 32.23 -3.29
N ASN A 234 -6.71 32.45 -2.41
CA ASN A 234 -5.74 31.41 -2.04
C ASN A 234 -6.35 30.43 -1.04
N ILE A 235 -6.63 29.23 -1.53
CA ILE A 235 -7.29 28.15 -0.77
C ILE A 235 -6.45 27.74 0.44
N ASP A 236 -5.12 27.66 0.29
CA ASP A 236 -4.20 27.20 1.34
C ASP A 236 -4.27 28.12 2.58
N ASN A 237 -4.50 29.43 2.39
CA ASN A 237 -4.64 30.34 3.51
C ASN A 237 -5.88 30.01 4.37
N TYR A 238 -6.99 29.60 3.76
CA TYR A 238 -8.18 29.18 4.50
C TYR A 238 -7.99 27.82 5.17
N ILE A 239 -7.29 26.88 4.52
CA ILE A 239 -6.96 25.58 5.15
C ILE A 239 -6.12 25.80 6.40
N ILE A 240 -5.08 26.63 6.30
CA ILE A 240 -4.20 26.92 7.45
C ILE A 240 -4.96 27.69 8.55
N ALA A 241 -5.84 28.64 8.21
CA ALA A 241 -6.71 29.27 9.19
C ALA A 241 -7.55 28.24 9.93
N ALA A 242 -8.16 27.31 9.19
CA ALA A 242 -8.98 26.25 9.78
C ALA A 242 -8.16 25.36 10.74
N GLU A 243 -6.96 24.96 10.35
CA GLU A 243 -6.05 24.17 11.18
C GLU A 243 -5.63 24.91 12.45
N LEU A 244 -5.29 26.19 12.34
CA LEU A 244 -4.95 27.03 13.48
C LEU A 244 -6.13 27.19 14.44
N TYR A 245 -7.33 27.44 13.94
CA TYR A 245 -8.55 27.48 14.76
C TYR A 245 -8.87 26.13 15.41
N ALA A 246 -8.70 25.02 14.68
CA ALA A 246 -8.87 23.68 15.22
C ALA A 246 -7.89 23.38 16.36
N HIS A 247 -6.63 23.82 16.21
CA HIS A 247 -5.60 23.73 17.26
C HIS A 247 -6.01 24.55 18.49
N ALA A 248 -6.52 25.77 18.29
CA ALA A 248 -7.04 26.63 19.35
C ALA A 248 -8.39 26.14 19.94
N LYS A 249 -8.92 24.98 19.50
CA LYS A 249 -10.22 24.41 19.90
C LYS A 249 -11.42 25.33 19.58
N LYS A 250 -11.28 26.18 18.58
CA LYS A 250 -12.34 27.06 18.05
C LYS A 250 -13.01 26.40 16.84
N ASP A 251 -13.61 25.24 17.06
CA ASP A 251 -14.09 24.34 16.00
C ASP A 251 -15.07 24.99 15.02
N SER A 252 -15.96 25.89 15.49
CA SER A 252 -16.88 26.60 14.61
C SER A 252 -16.16 27.51 13.60
N LEU A 253 -15.08 28.17 14.02
CA LEU A 253 -14.28 29.02 13.13
C LEU A 253 -13.44 28.17 12.18
N ALA A 254 -12.95 27.01 12.64
CA ALA A 254 -12.28 26.06 11.78
C ALA A 254 -13.19 25.61 10.63
N LEU A 255 -14.42 25.19 10.94
CA LEU A 255 -15.40 24.75 9.93
C LEU A 255 -15.75 25.88 8.95
N VAL A 256 -15.94 27.11 9.42
CA VAL A 256 -16.17 28.25 8.51
C VAL A 256 -15.05 28.45 7.51
N ASN A 257 -13.80 28.23 7.93
CA ASN A 257 -12.67 28.38 7.01
C ASN A 257 -12.53 27.17 6.07
N TYR A 258 -12.79 25.94 6.51
CA TYR A 258 -12.92 24.80 5.61
C TYR A 258 -14.02 25.00 4.57
N ASP A 259 -15.18 25.49 4.97
CA ASP A 259 -16.29 25.79 4.04
C ASP A 259 -15.88 26.86 3.00
N ARG A 260 -15.12 27.88 3.40
CA ARG A 260 -14.60 28.88 2.47
C ARG A 260 -13.57 28.30 1.49
N ALA A 261 -12.65 27.46 1.97
CA ALA A 261 -11.70 26.75 1.12
C ALA A 261 -12.42 25.89 0.07
N LEU A 262 -13.42 25.11 0.50
CA LEU A 262 -14.22 24.25 -0.39
C LEU A 262 -15.20 25.02 -1.28
N ALA A 263 -15.60 26.24 -0.90
CA ALA A 263 -16.36 27.12 -1.77
C ALA A 263 -15.52 27.68 -2.94
N LEU A 264 -14.21 27.83 -2.75
CA LEU A 264 -13.28 28.22 -3.81
C LEU A 264 -12.96 27.04 -4.74
N ASP A 265 -12.70 25.88 -4.17
CA ASP A 265 -12.52 24.62 -4.91
C ASP A 265 -13.08 23.44 -4.11
N SER A 266 -14.25 22.98 -4.50
CA SER A 266 -14.95 21.86 -3.86
C SER A 266 -14.27 20.50 -4.07
N THR A 267 -13.28 20.44 -4.96
CA THR A 267 -12.52 19.23 -5.30
C THR A 267 -11.11 19.21 -4.72
N SER A 268 -10.70 20.27 -4.03
CA SER A 268 -9.38 20.39 -3.43
C SER A 268 -9.09 19.25 -2.47
N ILE A 269 -8.14 18.39 -2.85
CA ILE A 269 -7.71 17.24 -2.05
C ILE A 269 -7.10 17.69 -0.72
N ASN A 270 -6.40 18.81 -0.71
CA ASN A 270 -5.81 19.38 0.50
C ASN A 270 -6.90 19.83 1.47
N ALA A 271 -7.89 20.58 1.00
CA ALA A 271 -8.99 21.05 1.85
C ALA A 271 -9.85 19.90 2.37
N LEU A 272 -10.22 18.96 1.50
CA LEU A 272 -10.97 17.76 1.88
C LEU A 272 -10.18 16.86 2.84
N GLY A 273 -8.87 16.71 2.62
CA GLY A 273 -7.98 15.90 3.47
C GLY A 273 -7.85 16.50 4.86
N SER A 274 -7.59 17.80 4.96
CA SER A 274 -7.47 18.50 6.24
C SER A 274 -8.80 18.52 7.01
N LEU A 275 -9.93 18.75 6.33
CA LEU A 275 -11.27 18.66 6.95
C LEU A 275 -11.58 17.22 7.43
N ASN A 276 -11.21 16.21 6.66
CA ASN A 276 -11.37 14.82 7.06
C ASN A 276 -10.55 14.50 8.32
N GLU A 277 -9.30 14.94 8.37
CA GLU A 277 -8.44 14.78 9.56
C GLU A 277 -9.03 15.50 10.78
N PHE A 278 -9.57 16.71 10.59
CA PHE A 278 -10.26 17.45 11.64
C PHE A 278 -11.41 16.65 12.26
N TYR A 279 -12.31 16.08 11.45
CA TYR A 279 -13.39 15.24 11.95
C TYR A 279 -12.89 13.96 12.62
N GLY A 280 -11.83 13.37 12.07
CA GLY A 280 -11.17 12.20 12.67
C GLY A 280 -10.62 12.49 14.07
N MET A 281 -9.93 13.62 14.25
CA MET A 281 -9.41 14.05 15.55
C MET A 281 -10.51 14.37 16.58
N ARG A 282 -11.66 14.82 16.13
CA ARG A 282 -12.83 15.11 17.00
C ARG A 282 -13.68 13.88 17.28
N GLY A 283 -13.41 12.72 16.65
CA GLY A 283 -14.22 11.51 16.78
C GLY A 283 -15.61 11.64 16.13
N ASP A 284 -15.79 12.61 15.25
CA ASP A 284 -17.01 12.77 14.47
C ASP A 284 -17.00 11.83 13.28
N HIS A 285 -17.22 10.54 13.56
CA HIS A 285 -17.15 9.48 12.56
C HIS A 285 -18.14 9.65 11.40
N PRO A 286 -19.40 10.12 11.59
CA PRO A 286 -20.31 10.37 10.47
C PRO A 286 -19.75 11.36 9.45
N ASN A 287 -19.25 12.52 9.91
CA ASN A 287 -18.68 13.53 9.05
C ASN A 287 -17.30 13.11 8.49
N TYR A 288 -16.51 12.39 9.28
CA TYR A 288 -15.25 11.77 8.83
C TYR A 288 -15.45 10.86 7.62
N LEU A 289 -16.43 9.96 7.68
CA LEU A 289 -16.76 9.05 6.56
C LEU A 289 -17.39 9.80 5.38
N ARG A 290 -18.21 10.82 5.65
CA ARG A 290 -18.82 11.64 4.60
C ARG A 290 -17.77 12.41 3.78
N THR A 291 -16.77 12.99 4.45
CA THR A 291 -15.69 13.74 3.78
C THR A 291 -14.68 12.82 3.08
N MET A 292 -14.65 11.52 3.42
CA MET A 292 -13.88 10.54 2.65
C MET A 292 -14.44 10.26 1.25
N VAL A 293 -15.76 10.41 1.04
CA VAL A 293 -16.37 10.07 -0.26
C VAL A 293 -15.74 10.83 -1.42
N PRO A 294 -15.61 12.17 -1.41
CA PRO A 294 -14.94 12.89 -2.49
C PRO A 294 -13.44 12.56 -2.60
N LEU A 295 -12.75 12.26 -1.49
CA LEU A 295 -11.35 11.81 -1.52
C LEU A 295 -11.22 10.46 -2.22
N PHE A 296 -12.15 9.54 -1.98
CA PHE A 296 -12.18 8.23 -2.63
C PHE A 296 -12.62 8.32 -4.10
N ALA A 297 -13.41 9.32 -4.46
CA ALA A 297 -13.80 9.59 -5.84
C ALA A 297 -12.68 10.25 -6.67
N SER A 298 -11.69 10.89 -6.03
CA SER A 298 -10.59 11.50 -6.74
C SER A 298 -9.56 10.46 -7.23
N ARG A 299 -9.11 10.58 -8.47
CA ARG A 299 -8.02 9.77 -9.03
C ARG A 299 -6.63 10.23 -8.59
N GLU A 300 -6.50 11.41 -8.00
CA GLU A 300 -5.25 11.91 -7.44
C GLU A 300 -4.87 11.19 -6.14
N VAL A 301 -5.87 10.66 -5.42
CA VAL A 301 -5.63 9.81 -4.25
C VAL A 301 -5.35 8.39 -4.72
N ASP A 302 -4.18 7.89 -4.36
CA ASP A 302 -3.71 6.56 -4.72
C ASP A 302 -4.69 5.46 -4.28
N LEU A 303 -4.93 4.49 -5.18
CA LEU A 303 -5.86 3.39 -4.94
C LEU A 303 -5.42 2.49 -3.78
N GLU A 304 -4.13 2.18 -3.69
CA GLU A 304 -3.60 1.36 -2.59
C GLU A 304 -3.87 2.01 -1.23
N ARG A 305 -3.72 3.34 -1.15
CA ARG A 305 -4.05 4.12 0.05
C ARG A 305 -5.54 4.03 0.40
N LYS A 306 -6.45 4.13 -0.58
CA LYS A 306 -7.90 3.98 -0.37
C LYS A 306 -8.22 2.59 0.19
N ILE A 307 -7.68 1.54 -0.42
CA ILE A 307 -7.87 0.14 -0.01
C ILE A 307 -7.36 -0.06 1.43
N LYS A 308 -6.17 0.43 1.74
CA LYS A 308 -5.59 0.34 3.09
C LYS A 308 -6.45 1.03 4.16
N ILE A 309 -6.97 2.21 3.84
CA ILE A 309 -7.88 2.94 4.73
C ILE A 309 -9.16 2.14 4.93
N PHE A 310 -9.78 1.65 3.85
CA PHE A 310 -11.01 0.89 3.90
C PHE A 310 -10.85 -0.39 4.74
N LYS A 311 -9.81 -1.18 4.48
CA LYS A 311 -9.49 -2.39 5.26
C LYS A 311 -9.32 -2.09 6.75
N ARG A 312 -8.66 -0.98 7.10
CA ARG A 312 -8.50 -0.56 8.51
C ARG A 312 -9.84 -0.22 9.17
N LEU A 313 -10.75 0.45 8.45
CA LEU A 313 -12.07 0.82 8.97
C LEU A 313 -12.97 -0.42 9.16
N THR A 314 -12.84 -1.43 8.31
CA THR A 314 -13.65 -2.64 8.34
C THR A 314 -13.13 -3.74 9.28
N ASN A 315 -11.90 -3.63 9.78
CA ASN A 315 -11.32 -4.60 10.73
C ASN A 315 -12.05 -4.64 12.09
N ASN A 316 -12.69 -3.56 12.50
CA ASN A 316 -13.48 -3.52 13.72
C ASN A 316 -14.95 -3.80 13.37
N ILE A 317 -15.47 -4.95 13.82
CA ILE A 317 -16.80 -5.42 13.45
C ILE A 317 -17.93 -4.50 13.96
N ASP A 318 -17.78 -3.94 15.18
CA ASP A 318 -18.77 -3.03 15.75
C ASP A 318 -18.83 -1.71 14.97
N TYR A 319 -17.65 -1.20 14.59
CA TYR A 319 -17.54 -0.02 13.75
C TYR A 319 -18.16 -0.25 12.37
N TYR A 320 -17.84 -1.41 11.77
CA TYR A 320 -18.36 -1.83 10.48
C TYR A 320 -19.90 -1.89 10.47
N GLN A 321 -20.49 -2.54 11.49
CA GLN A 321 -21.94 -2.63 11.63
C GLN A 321 -22.59 -1.27 11.85
N LYS A 322 -22.00 -0.43 12.70
CA LYS A 322 -22.53 0.89 13.03
C LYS A 322 -22.55 1.84 11.84
N PHE A 323 -21.54 1.80 10.98
CA PHE A 323 -21.35 2.71 9.85
C PHE A 323 -21.48 2.04 8.49
N TYR A 324 -22.19 0.92 8.44
CA TYR A 324 -22.36 0.11 7.26
C TYR A 324 -22.73 0.90 6.00
N GLY A 325 -23.74 1.80 6.09
CA GLY A 325 -24.20 2.58 4.94
C GLY A 325 -23.12 3.48 4.34
N GLN A 326 -22.34 4.15 5.20
CA GLN A 326 -21.25 5.02 4.77
C GLN A 326 -20.08 4.22 4.19
N LEU A 327 -19.73 3.09 4.81
CA LEU A 327 -18.68 2.19 4.31
C LEU A 327 -19.07 1.55 2.98
N ASN A 328 -20.33 1.17 2.81
CA ASN A 328 -20.86 0.71 1.52
C ASN A 328 -20.71 1.78 0.43
N GLN A 329 -21.02 3.04 0.76
CA GLN A 329 -20.82 4.14 -0.19
C GLN A 329 -19.34 4.31 -0.57
N LEU A 330 -18.42 4.20 0.38
CA LEU A 330 -16.98 4.25 0.08
C LEU A 330 -16.55 3.10 -0.85
N ALA A 331 -16.99 1.88 -0.58
CA ALA A 331 -16.69 0.71 -1.41
C ALA A 331 -17.22 0.88 -2.84
N ILE A 332 -18.46 1.33 -3.00
CA ILE A 332 -19.05 1.65 -4.31
C ILE A 332 -18.24 2.76 -4.99
N THR A 333 -17.86 3.80 -4.27
CA THR A 333 -17.10 4.93 -4.83
C THR A 333 -15.76 4.46 -5.40
N VAL A 334 -15.04 3.58 -4.70
CA VAL A 334 -13.78 3.00 -5.21
C VAL A 334 -14.03 2.23 -6.50
N ALA A 335 -15.01 1.34 -6.52
CA ALA A 335 -15.33 0.53 -7.70
C ALA A 335 -15.74 1.37 -8.91
N VAL A 336 -16.53 2.43 -8.69
CA VAL A 336 -16.96 3.33 -9.78
C VAL A 336 -15.80 4.21 -10.29
N THR A 337 -14.88 4.60 -9.42
CA THR A 337 -13.74 5.44 -9.80
C THR A 337 -12.67 4.65 -10.57
N HIS A 338 -12.52 3.36 -10.24
CA HIS A 338 -11.53 2.45 -10.81
C HIS A 338 -12.20 1.17 -11.38
N PRO A 339 -13.04 1.28 -12.41
CA PRO A 339 -13.89 0.18 -12.86
C PRO A 339 -13.12 -0.99 -13.49
N ASP A 340 -11.94 -0.73 -14.05
CA ASP A 340 -11.10 -1.72 -14.72
C ASP A 340 -9.99 -2.28 -13.82
N ASP A 341 -9.96 -1.86 -12.55
CA ASP A 341 -8.92 -2.26 -11.60
C ASP A 341 -9.39 -3.43 -10.73
N LEU A 342 -8.59 -4.51 -10.73
CA LEU A 342 -8.94 -5.75 -10.02
C LEU A 342 -8.95 -5.58 -8.49
N ASP A 343 -8.06 -4.76 -7.93
CA ASP A 343 -8.01 -4.52 -6.49
C ASP A 343 -9.23 -3.71 -6.02
N ALA A 344 -9.68 -2.76 -6.82
CA ALA A 344 -10.90 -1.99 -6.57
C ALA A 344 -12.14 -2.89 -6.64
N MET A 345 -12.20 -3.77 -7.63
CA MET A 345 -13.23 -4.78 -7.77
C MET A 345 -13.25 -5.73 -6.57
N GLU A 346 -12.07 -6.24 -6.17
CA GLU A 346 -11.94 -7.15 -5.03
C GLU A 346 -12.38 -6.50 -3.73
N LEU A 347 -12.03 -5.24 -3.49
CA LEU A 347 -12.49 -4.50 -2.32
C LEU A 347 -14.02 -4.46 -2.25
N TYR A 348 -14.67 -4.08 -3.35
CA TYR A 348 -16.12 -3.95 -3.38
C TYR A 348 -16.83 -5.29 -3.29
N THR A 349 -16.38 -6.28 -4.02
CA THR A 349 -16.97 -7.62 -4.00
C THR A 349 -16.76 -8.33 -2.67
N THR A 350 -15.59 -8.16 -2.02
CA THR A 350 -15.35 -8.65 -0.66
C THR A 350 -16.33 -8.00 0.34
N HIS A 351 -16.58 -6.69 0.20
CA HIS A 351 -17.59 -6.00 0.99
C HIS A 351 -18.99 -6.59 0.77
N LEU A 352 -19.40 -6.83 -0.47
CA LEU A 352 -20.68 -7.45 -0.81
C LEU A 352 -20.81 -8.86 -0.24
N ILE A 353 -19.77 -9.68 -0.30
CA ILE A 353 -19.75 -11.03 0.29
C ILE A 353 -19.91 -10.95 1.82
N ALA A 354 -19.15 -10.06 2.47
CA ALA A 354 -19.21 -9.88 3.92
C ALA A 354 -20.59 -9.42 4.41
N THR A 355 -21.37 -8.78 3.55
CA THR A 355 -22.72 -8.30 3.84
C THR A 355 -23.84 -9.21 3.35
N GLY A 356 -23.49 -10.33 2.70
CA GLY A 356 -24.42 -11.33 2.21
C GLY A 356 -25.05 -11.03 0.85
N ASP A 357 -24.65 -9.93 0.17
CA ASP A 357 -25.12 -9.62 -1.18
C ASP A 357 -24.33 -10.42 -2.23
N LEU A 358 -24.47 -11.74 -2.14
CA LEU A 358 -23.72 -12.69 -2.97
C LEU A 358 -24.11 -12.62 -4.46
N ASP A 359 -25.35 -12.27 -4.77
CA ASP A 359 -25.78 -12.20 -6.18
C ASP A 359 -25.12 -11.02 -6.89
N ARG A 360 -25.04 -9.88 -6.25
CA ARG A 360 -24.36 -8.71 -6.82
C ARG A 360 -22.85 -8.91 -6.93
N ALA A 361 -22.22 -9.55 -5.94
CA ALA A 361 -20.83 -9.94 -6.02
C ALA A 361 -20.59 -10.86 -7.23
N LEU A 362 -21.45 -11.86 -7.44
CA LEU A 362 -21.39 -12.77 -8.60
C LEU A 362 -21.55 -12.05 -9.93
N GLU A 363 -22.49 -11.10 -10.05
CA GLU A 363 -22.65 -10.32 -11.30
C GLU A 363 -21.36 -9.60 -11.67
N ILE A 364 -20.72 -8.97 -10.70
CA ILE A 364 -19.45 -8.26 -10.91
C ILE A 364 -18.34 -9.25 -11.32
N TYR A 365 -18.15 -10.34 -10.58
CA TYR A 365 -17.12 -11.33 -10.93
C TYR A 365 -17.38 -11.96 -12.30
N LYS A 366 -18.63 -12.26 -12.64
CA LYS A 366 -19.01 -12.83 -13.93
C LYS A 366 -18.80 -11.89 -15.10
N SER A 367 -18.95 -10.58 -14.92
CA SER A 367 -18.65 -9.60 -15.96
C SER A 367 -17.17 -9.61 -16.35
N HIS A 368 -16.27 -9.89 -15.40
CA HIS A 368 -14.81 -9.93 -15.60
C HIS A 368 -14.27 -11.28 -16.10
N VAL A 369 -15.07 -12.33 -16.11
CA VAL A 369 -14.64 -13.69 -16.52
C VAL A 369 -14.07 -13.74 -17.93
N ASN A 370 -14.59 -12.92 -18.84
CA ASN A 370 -14.18 -12.88 -20.25
C ASN A 370 -13.01 -11.92 -20.52
N ASP A 371 -12.61 -11.13 -19.53
CA ASP A 371 -11.50 -10.20 -19.68
C ASP A 371 -10.18 -10.95 -19.84
N SER A 372 -9.32 -10.45 -20.72
CA SER A 372 -8.01 -11.07 -20.97
C SER A 372 -7.11 -11.12 -19.73
N VAL A 373 -7.36 -10.26 -18.78
CA VAL A 373 -6.63 -10.12 -17.50
C VAL A 373 -7.29 -10.82 -16.31
N ALA A 374 -8.43 -11.52 -16.50
CA ALA A 374 -9.08 -12.22 -15.39
C ALA A 374 -8.15 -13.27 -14.77
N GLU A 375 -7.91 -13.14 -13.48
CA GLU A 375 -7.02 -13.99 -12.71
C GLU A 375 -7.73 -15.26 -12.18
N PRO A 376 -6.98 -16.32 -11.79
CA PRO A 376 -7.56 -17.54 -11.18
C PRO A 376 -8.46 -17.25 -9.98
N GLN A 377 -8.16 -16.18 -9.21
CA GLN A 377 -8.94 -15.81 -8.03
C GLN A 377 -10.38 -15.43 -8.35
N VAL A 378 -10.65 -14.79 -9.49
CA VAL A 378 -12.01 -14.47 -9.95
C VAL A 378 -12.84 -15.76 -10.08
N PHE A 379 -12.27 -16.80 -10.71
CA PHE A 379 -12.95 -18.08 -10.85
C PHE A 379 -13.14 -18.80 -9.52
N ASN A 380 -12.14 -18.75 -8.63
CA ASN A 380 -12.25 -19.33 -7.30
C ASN A 380 -13.42 -18.74 -6.51
N THR A 381 -13.55 -17.42 -6.50
CA THR A 381 -14.64 -16.74 -5.79
C THR A 381 -16.00 -17.06 -6.40
N ILE A 382 -16.11 -17.10 -7.75
CA ILE A 382 -17.36 -17.53 -8.41
C ILE A 382 -17.73 -18.94 -7.98
N LEU A 383 -16.78 -19.88 -8.01
CA LEU A 383 -17.02 -21.28 -7.65
C LEU A 383 -17.40 -21.42 -6.17
N ASP A 384 -16.81 -20.66 -5.27
CA ASP A 384 -17.16 -20.68 -3.85
C ASP A 384 -18.60 -20.21 -3.62
N ILE A 385 -18.99 -19.08 -4.23
CA ILE A 385 -20.34 -18.55 -4.08
C ILE A 385 -21.37 -19.46 -4.76
N GLU A 386 -21.09 -19.97 -5.99
CA GLU A 386 -22.01 -20.85 -6.70
C GLU A 386 -22.15 -22.21 -5.98
N SER A 387 -21.07 -22.71 -5.36
CA SER A 387 -21.13 -23.91 -4.53
C SER A 387 -21.94 -23.68 -3.26
N PHE A 388 -21.77 -22.54 -2.59
CA PHE A 388 -22.57 -22.17 -1.43
C PHE A 388 -24.09 -22.06 -1.77
N LYS A 389 -24.39 -21.59 -2.99
CA LYS A 389 -25.76 -21.49 -3.50
C LYS A 389 -26.29 -22.80 -4.13
N GLU A 390 -25.52 -23.88 -4.05
CA GLU A 390 -25.87 -25.21 -4.56
C GLU A 390 -26.24 -25.24 -6.06
N ARG A 391 -25.62 -24.35 -6.86
CA ARG A 391 -25.90 -24.22 -8.30
C ARG A 391 -24.97 -25.14 -9.14
N ALA A 392 -25.30 -26.42 -9.20
CA ALA A 392 -24.47 -27.45 -9.86
C ALA A 392 -24.08 -27.10 -11.30
N ASP A 393 -25.01 -26.64 -12.10
CA ASP A 393 -24.75 -26.28 -13.52
C ASP A 393 -23.75 -25.14 -13.65
N SER A 394 -23.84 -24.15 -12.75
CA SER A 394 -22.88 -23.03 -12.69
C SER A 394 -21.49 -23.49 -12.26
N VAL A 395 -21.40 -24.33 -11.22
CA VAL A 395 -20.11 -24.90 -10.76
C VAL A 395 -19.45 -25.69 -11.90
N GLU A 396 -20.20 -26.50 -12.63
CA GLU A 396 -19.70 -27.26 -13.80
C GLU A 396 -19.21 -26.33 -14.91
N TYR A 397 -20.02 -25.31 -15.26
CA TYR A 397 -19.70 -24.36 -16.32
C TYR A 397 -18.44 -23.55 -16.01
N TYR A 398 -18.37 -22.94 -14.82
CA TYR A 398 -17.23 -22.09 -14.46
C TYR A 398 -15.96 -22.89 -14.20
N THR A 399 -16.06 -24.13 -13.67
CA THR A 399 -14.90 -25.01 -13.58
C THR A 399 -14.34 -25.34 -14.96
N ARG A 400 -15.18 -25.66 -15.93
CA ARG A 400 -14.74 -25.96 -17.29
C ARG A 400 -14.10 -24.75 -17.96
N LEU A 401 -14.67 -23.55 -17.76
CA LEU A 401 -14.13 -22.30 -18.27
C LEU A 401 -12.76 -21.97 -17.65
N ALA A 402 -12.66 -22.09 -16.34
CA ALA A 402 -11.42 -21.92 -15.60
C ALA A 402 -10.32 -22.89 -16.07
N MET A 403 -10.65 -24.17 -16.20
CA MET A 403 -9.71 -25.18 -16.68
C MET A 403 -9.26 -25.01 -18.13
N LYS A 404 -10.11 -24.43 -18.99
CA LYS A 404 -9.73 -24.06 -20.36
C LYS A 404 -8.70 -22.94 -20.35
N ARG A 405 -8.84 -22.00 -19.45
CA ARG A 405 -7.97 -20.81 -19.36
C ARG A 405 -6.69 -21.07 -18.58
N PHE A 406 -6.79 -21.89 -17.52
CA PHE A 406 -5.70 -22.22 -16.60
C PHE A 406 -5.54 -23.74 -16.51
N PRO A 407 -5.06 -24.41 -17.57
CA PRO A 407 -5.01 -25.88 -17.63
C PRO A 407 -4.08 -26.51 -16.58
N ASP A 408 -3.08 -25.77 -16.11
CA ASP A 408 -2.08 -26.22 -15.14
C ASP A 408 -2.50 -25.95 -13.67
N ARG A 409 -3.73 -25.47 -13.45
CA ARG A 409 -4.26 -25.17 -12.12
C ARG A 409 -5.24 -26.23 -11.63
N PRO A 410 -4.77 -27.20 -10.82
CA PRO A 410 -5.62 -28.28 -10.33
C PRO A 410 -6.69 -27.85 -9.32
N GLU A 411 -6.54 -26.68 -8.68
CA GLU A 411 -7.46 -26.17 -7.65
C GLU A 411 -8.91 -26.10 -8.10
N PHE A 412 -9.19 -25.83 -9.36
CA PHE A 412 -10.56 -25.78 -9.88
C PHE A 412 -11.23 -27.15 -9.88
N MET A 413 -10.47 -28.20 -10.20
CA MET A 413 -10.96 -29.57 -10.12
C MET A 413 -11.13 -30.04 -8.67
N LEU A 414 -10.25 -29.60 -7.76
CA LEU A 414 -10.38 -29.88 -6.33
C LEU A 414 -11.65 -29.24 -5.76
N ARG A 415 -11.94 -27.98 -6.08
CA ARG A 415 -13.17 -27.28 -5.67
C ARG A 415 -14.42 -27.97 -6.20
N LYS A 416 -14.42 -28.34 -7.46
CA LYS A 416 -15.51 -29.13 -8.06
C LYS A 416 -15.70 -30.47 -7.37
N GLY A 417 -14.60 -31.16 -7.05
CA GLY A 417 -14.63 -32.42 -6.29
C GLY A 417 -15.23 -32.26 -4.90
N SER A 418 -14.82 -31.19 -4.18
CA SER A 418 -15.36 -30.85 -2.86
C SER A 418 -16.85 -30.52 -2.92
N TYR A 419 -17.28 -29.76 -3.92
CA TYR A 419 -18.70 -29.48 -4.15
C TYR A 419 -19.51 -30.77 -4.29
N TYR A 420 -19.06 -31.72 -5.14
CA TYR A 420 -19.76 -32.98 -5.32
C TYR A 420 -19.72 -33.86 -4.07
N LEU A 421 -18.64 -33.81 -3.29
CA LEU A 421 -18.52 -34.57 -2.06
C LEU A 421 -19.54 -34.14 -1.01
N ILE A 422 -19.67 -32.79 -0.81
CA ILE A 422 -20.64 -32.21 0.12
C ILE A 422 -22.08 -32.52 -0.30
N ASN A 423 -22.36 -32.51 -1.60
CA ASN A 423 -23.67 -32.84 -2.15
C ASN A 423 -23.90 -34.34 -2.37
N GLU A 424 -23.14 -35.21 -1.70
CA GLU A 424 -23.27 -36.65 -1.72
C GLU A 424 -23.15 -37.31 -3.11
N GLN A 425 -22.59 -36.60 -4.07
CA GLN A 425 -22.35 -37.07 -5.43
C GLN A 425 -20.96 -37.73 -5.54
N TYR A 426 -20.74 -38.78 -4.76
CA TYR A 426 -19.43 -39.38 -4.49
C TYR A 426 -18.66 -39.83 -5.72
N LYS A 427 -19.35 -40.36 -6.75
CA LYS A 427 -18.70 -40.81 -7.99
C LYS A 427 -18.18 -39.61 -8.81
N GLN A 428 -18.92 -38.51 -8.85
CA GLN A 428 -18.47 -37.27 -9.51
C GLN A 428 -17.32 -36.64 -8.75
N ALA A 429 -17.37 -36.61 -7.41
CA ALA A 429 -16.30 -36.15 -6.55
C ALA A 429 -15.00 -36.94 -6.83
N GLU A 430 -15.05 -38.26 -6.81
CA GLU A 430 -13.88 -39.10 -7.11
C GLU A 430 -13.29 -38.82 -8.50
N ARG A 431 -14.13 -38.66 -9.52
CA ARG A 431 -13.64 -38.31 -10.87
C ARG A 431 -12.92 -36.95 -10.90
N ALA A 432 -13.51 -35.93 -10.31
CA ALA A 432 -12.91 -34.59 -10.27
C ALA A 432 -11.57 -34.61 -9.53
N PHE A 433 -11.49 -35.30 -8.38
CA PHE A 433 -10.24 -35.42 -7.62
C PHE A 433 -9.17 -36.22 -8.39
N ARG A 434 -9.55 -37.27 -9.12
CA ARG A 434 -8.61 -38.00 -9.99
C ARG A 434 -8.09 -37.17 -11.15
N ASP A 435 -8.92 -36.31 -11.71
CA ASP A 435 -8.51 -35.40 -12.78
C ASP A 435 -7.58 -34.29 -12.24
N ALA A 436 -7.80 -33.82 -11.02
CA ALA A 436 -6.88 -32.92 -10.32
C ALA A 436 -5.53 -33.62 -10.06
N LEU A 437 -5.55 -34.85 -9.55
CA LEU A 437 -4.36 -35.61 -9.18
C LEU A 437 -3.37 -35.81 -10.34
N ARG A 438 -3.85 -35.84 -11.59
CA ARG A 438 -3.00 -35.94 -12.79
C ARG A 438 -2.16 -34.68 -13.05
N ARG A 439 -2.51 -33.55 -12.44
CA ARG A 439 -1.90 -32.23 -12.63
C ARG A 439 -1.15 -31.72 -11.41
N ILE A 440 -1.15 -32.49 -10.33
CA ILE A 440 -0.51 -32.11 -9.08
C ILE A 440 0.88 -32.73 -9.02
N ASP A 441 1.89 -31.89 -8.88
CA ASP A 441 3.29 -32.33 -8.74
C ASP A 441 3.72 -32.45 -7.26
N SER A 442 3.14 -31.64 -6.36
CA SER A 442 3.46 -31.65 -4.93
C SER A 442 2.96 -32.90 -4.23
N ASP A 443 3.85 -33.64 -3.58
CA ASP A 443 3.50 -34.85 -2.80
C ASP A 443 2.53 -34.51 -1.67
N SER A 444 2.65 -33.36 -1.04
CA SER A 444 1.71 -32.93 -0.01
C SER A 444 0.28 -32.77 -0.55
N LEU A 445 0.12 -32.08 -1.68
CA LEU A 445 -1.20 -31.89 -2.30
C LEU A 445 -1.73 -33.18 -2.93
N ARG A 446 -0.84 -34.04 -3.45
CA ARG A 446 -1.19 -35.40 -3.93
C ARG A 446 -1.76 -36.25 -2.80
N GLY A 447 -1.08 -36.24 -1.65
CA GLY A 447 -1.52 -36.98 -0.45
C GLY A 447 -2.88 -36.52 0.04
N ALA A 448 -3.08 -35.17 0.15
CA ALA A 448 -4.37 -34.61 0.53
C ALA A 448 -5.49 -34.94 -0.47
N THR A 449 -5.18 -34.92 -1.78
CA THR A 449 -6.15 -35.30 -2.82
C THR A 449 -6.51 -36.78 -2.76
N LEU A 450 -5.54 -37.67 -2.48
CA LEU A 450 -5.80 -39.07 -2.26
C LEU A 450 -6.67 -39.30 -1.02
N THR A 451 -6.51 -38.53 0.03
CA THR A 451 -7.40 -38.58 1.21
C THR A 451 -8.84 -38.28 0.81
N MET A 452 -9.07 -37.17 0.06
CA MET A 452 -10.41 -36.83 -0.45
C MET A 452 -11.01 -37.91 -1.36
N ILE A 453 -10.19 -38.59 -2.17
CA ILE A 453 -10.63 -39.73 -2.98
C ILE A 453 -11.03 -40.90 -2.07
N GLY A 454 -10.27 -41.15 -1.02
CA GLY A 454 -10.59 -42.20 -0.02
C GLY A 454 -11.91 -41.92 0.68
N ASP A 455 -12.13 -40.69 1.10
CA ASP A 455 -13.39 -40.22 1.72
C ASP A 455 -14.58 -40.45 0.78
N ALA A 456 -14.46 -39.97 -0.49
CA ALA A 456 -15.51 -40.16 -1.49
C ALA A 456 -15.82 -41.66 -1.74
N GLN A 457 -14.79 -42.51 -1.80
CA GLN A 457 -14.94 -43.95 -2.00
C GLN A 457 -15.61 -44.64 -0.81
N TYR A 458 -15.27 -44.23 0.42
CA TYR A 458 -15.88 -44.78 1.62
C TYR A 458 -17.37 -44.44 1.70
N GLN A 459 -17.70 -43.16 1.46
CA GLN A 459 -19.09 -42.70 1.44
C GLN A 459 -19.90 -43.36 0.31
N ASP A 460 -19.28 -43.66 -0.83
CA ASP A 460 -19.89 -44.47 -1.93
C ASP A 460 -20.01 -45.97 -1.60
N LYS A 461 -19.86 -46.35 -0.31
CA LYS A 461 -19.96 -47.72 0.18
C LYS A 461 -18.93 -48.69 -0.44
N ARG A 462 -17.72 -48.22 -0.69
CA ARG A 462 -16.59 -48.99 -1.26
C ARG A 462 -15.37 -49.00 -0.32
N PRO A 463 -15.49 -49.52 0.92
CA PRO A 463 -14.44 -49.42 1.94
C PRO A 463 -13.12 -50.06 1.49
N ARG A 464 -13.15 -51.18 0.75
CA ARG A 464 -11.91 -51.82 0.25
C ARG A 464 -11.13 -50.94 -0.72
N ALA A 465 -11.81 -50.10 -1.51
CA ALA A 465 -11.17 -49.14 -2.41
C ALA A 465 -10.62 -47.95 -1.63
N ALA A 466 -11.42 -47.42 -0.70
CA ALA A 466 -11.03 -46.33 0.19
C ALA A 466 -9.74 -46.65 0.97
N PHE A 467 -9.68 -47.81 1.62
CA PHE A 467 -8.51 -48.21 2.41
C PHE A 467 -7.23 -48.30 1.57
N ARG A 468 -7.31 -48.87 0.34
CA ARG A 468 -6.17 -48.87 -0.58
C ARG A 468 -5.72 -47.46 -0.98
N THR A 469 -6.66 -46.54 -1.05
CA THR A 469 -6.35 -45.13 -1.39
C THR A 469 -5.73 -44.39 -0.20
N TYR A 470 -6.23 -44.62 1.01
CA TYR A 470 -5.64 -44.10 2.25
C TYR A 470 -4.21 -44.59 2.49
N GLU A 471 -3.92 -45.89 2.20
CA GLU A 471 -2.53 -46.38 2.27
C GLU A 471 -1.58 -45.61 1.36
N LYS A 472 -2.01 -45.26 0.15
CA LYS A 472 -1.22 -44.44 -0.76
C LYS A 472 -1.06 -43.01 -0.23
N ALA A 473 -2.11 -42.44 0.37
CA ALA A 473 -2.06 -41.12 0.98
C ALA A 473 -1.09 -41.11 2.18
N LEU A 474 -1.09 -42.12 3.04
CA LEU A 474 -0.19 -42.26 4.18
C LEU A 474 1.29 -42.37 3.79
N GLN A 475 1.59 -42.94 2.61
CA GLN A 475 2.97 -42.97 2.11
C GLN A 475 3.50 -41.56 1.83
N LEU A 476 2.63 -40.62 1.40
CA LEU A 476 2.97 -39.26 1.11
C LEU A 476 2.83 -38.35 2.35
N LEU A 477 1.86 -38.63 3.21
CA LEU A 477 1.50 -37.83 4.39
C LEU A 477 1.48 -38.70 5.67
N PRO A 478 2.60 -39.24 6.11
CA PRO A 478 2.62 -40.18 7.24
C PRO A 478 2.21 -39.57 8.58
N ASN A 479 2.29 -38.25 8.71
CA ASN A 479 1.98 -37.49 9.94
C ASN A 479 0.83 -36.49 9.76
N ASP A 480 -0.05 -36.68 8.77
CA ASP A 480 -1.25 -35.87 8.65
C ASP A 480 -2.32 -36.35 9.63
N ALA A 481 -2.68 -35.47 10.59
CA ALA A 481 -3.61 -35.80 11.66
C ALA A 481 -5.02 -36.11 11.14
N GLY A 482 -5.48 -35.38 10.10
CA GLY A 482 -6.79 -35.59 9.49
C GLY A 482 -6.90 -36.95 8.78
N LEU A 483 -5.90 -37.26 7.97
CA LEU A 483 -5.81 -38.58 7.29
C LEU A 483 -5.75 -39.71 8.28
N LEU A 484 -4.89 -39.60 9.31
CA LEU A 484 -4.78 -40.62 10.36
C LEU A 484 -6.10 -40.84 11.09
N ASN A 485 -6.80 -39.71 11.42
CA ASN A 485 -8.09 -39.78 12.09
C ASN A 485 -9.18 -40.40 11.22
N ASN A 486 -9.35 -39.93 9.98
CA ASN A 486 -10.42 -40.42 9.10
C ASN A 486 -10.24 -41.91 8.77
N TYR A 487 -9.01 -42.28 8.44
CA TYR A 487 -8.74 -43.70 8.15
C TYR A 487 -8.96 -44.58 9.38
N ALA A 488 -8.51 -44.18 10.56
CA ALA A 488 -8.72 -44.90 11.81
C ALA A 488 -10.22 -45.04 12.14
N TYR A 489 -10.98 -43.94 11.99
CA TYR A 489 -12.43 -43.96 12.19
C TYR A 489 -13.12 -44.99 11.28
N PHE A 490 -12.83 -44.94 9.97
CA PHE A 490 -13.47 -45.86 9.00
C PHE A 490 -13.05 -47.32 9.18
N LEU A 491 -11.82 -47.59 9.61
CA LEU A 491 -11.43 -48.95 10.02
C LEU A 491 -12.24 -49.41 11.23
N SER A 492 -12.49 -48.55 12.20
CA SER A 492 -13.26 -48.87 13.39
C SER A 492 -14.73 -49.14 13.08
N GLU A 493 -15.32 -48.42 12.15
CA GLU A 493 -16.68 -48.65 11.70
C GLU A 493 -16.85 -50.00 11.00
N GLU A 494 -15.85 -50.44 10.24
CA GLU A 494 -15.83 -51.77 9.60
C GLU A 494 -15.39 -52.88 10.55
N GLY A 495 -15.06 -52.55 11.82
CA GLY A 495 -14.56 -53.51 12.80
C GLY A 495 -13.22 -54.18 12.39
N ARG A 496 -12.40 -53.49 11.62
CA ARG A 496 -11.15 -54.01 11.02
C ARG A 496 -9.93 -53.36 11.64
N GLU A 497 -8.90 -54.15 11.88
CA GLU A 497 -7.58 -53.67 12.32
C GLU A 497 -7.66 -52.66 13.48
N LEU A 498 -8.53 -52.93 14.48
CA LEU A 498 -8.86 -51.96 15.55
C LEU A 498 -7.62 -51.49 16.33
N GLU A 499 -6.62 -52.35 16.58
CA GLU A 499 -5.38 -51.94 17.26
C GLU A 499 -4.56 -50.96 16.38
N ARG A 500 -4.51 -51.20 15.08
CA ARG A 500 -3.88 -50.27 14.14
C ARG A 500 -4.64 -48.96 14.06
N ALA A 501 -5.96 -49.00 14.02
CA ALA A 501 -6.80 -47.79 14.08
C ALA A 501 -6.54 -46.98 15.36
N LEU A 502 -6.42 -47.68 16.51
CA LEU A 502 -6.09 -47.04 17.78
C LEU A 502 -4.73 -46.31 17.75
N GLU A 503 -3.70 -46.96 17.18
CA GLU A 503 -2.38 -46.37 17.05
C GLU A 503 -2.39 -45.13 16.14
N MET A 504 -3.09 -45.17 14.98
CA MET A 504 -3.24 -44.05 14.09
C MET A 504 -4.00 -42.88 14.76
N SER A 505 -5.13 -43.18 15.41
CA SER A 505 -5.90 -42.16 16.12
C SER A 505 -5.14 -41.56 17.31
N LYS A 506 -4.33 -42.37 18.03
CA LYS A 506 -3.41 -41.89 19.07
C LYS A 506 -2.39 -40.87 18.51
N ARG A 507 -1.83 -41.15 17.35
CA ARG A 507 -0.95 -40.19 16.66
C ARG A 507 -1.68 -38.93 16.30
N ALA A 508 -2.92 -39.01 15.78
CA ALA A 508 -3.73 -37.83 15.44
C ALA A 508 -3.96 -36.92 16.65
N ILE A 509 -4.36 -37.45 17.83
CA ILE A 509 -4.54 -36.66 19.06
C ILE A 509 -3.22 -36.12 19.64
N THR A 510 -2.08 -36.77 19.34
CA THR A 510 -0.76 -36.27 19.74
C THR A 510 -0.31 -35.09 18.89
N ILE A 511 -0.61 -35.11 17.60
CA ILE A 511 -0.29 -34.04 16.65
C ILE A 511 -1.21 -32.84 16.88
N SER A 512 -2.49 -33.09 17.18
CA SER A 512 -3.50 -32.04 17.41
C SER A 512 -4.23 -32.29 18.73
N THR A 513 -3.65 -31.80 19.83
CA THR A 513 -3.99 -32.16 21.21
C THR A 513 -5.38 -31.73 21.69
N ASN A 514 -5.98 -30.68 21.13
CA ASN A 514 -7.26 -30.12 21.59
C ASN A 514 -8.38 -30.23 20.54
N ASN A 515 -8.34 -31.27 19.70
CA ASN A 515 -9.36 -31.49 18.69
C ASN A 515 -10.42 -32.48 19.20
N SER A 516 -11.65 -31.97 19.43
CA SER A 516 -12.78 -32.79 19.94
C SER A 516 -13.12 -33.97 19.03
N THR A 517 -13.07 -33.77 17.71
CA THR A 517 -13.36 -34.85 16.73
C THR A 517 -12.32 -35.97 16.78
N TYR A 518 -11.05 -35.63 16.97
CA TYR A 518 -9.99 -36.66 17.06
C TYR A 518 -10.06 -37.39 18.38
N LEU A 519 -10.40 -36.73 19.47
CA LEU A 519 -10.63 -37.36 20.77
C LEU A 519 -11.86 -38.26 20.75
N ASP A 520 -12.94 -37.86 20.05
CA ASP A 520 -14.12 -38.71 19.82
C ASP A 520 -13.73 -39.99 19.08
N THR A 521 -13.04 -39.86 17.95
CA THR A 521 -12.57 -41.05 17.18
C THR A 521 -11.71 -41.98 18.03
N TYR A 522 -10.78 -41.42 18.83
CA TYR A 522 -9.94 -42.22 19.71
C TYR A 522 -10.77 -42.97 20.77
N ALA A 523 -11.70 -42.29 21.40
CA ALA A 523 -12.62 -42.84 22.38
C ALA A 523 -13.55 -43.90 21.76
N TRP A 524 -14.03 -43.65 20.54
CA TRP A 524 -14.88 -44.59 19.81
C TRP A 524 -14.15 -45.89 19.47
N ILE A 525 -12.87 -45.82 19.04
CA ILE A 525 -12.05 -47.00 18.79
C ILE A 525 -11.81 -47.79 20.09
N LEU A 526 -11.54 -47.09 21.21
CA LEU A 526 -11.44 -47.75 22.53
C LEU A 526 -12.74 -48.45 22.92
N TYR A 527 -13.91 -47.84 22.62
CA TYR A 527 -15.20 -48.47 22.82
C TYR A 527 -15.37 -49.76 21.98
N LYS A 528 -14.97 -49.71 20.69
CA LYS A 528 -14.99 -50.90 19.82
C LYS A 528 -14.04 -52.02 20.30
N LEU A 529 -12.98 -51.65 21.05
CA LEU A 529 -12.06 -52.58 21.71
C LEU A 529 -12.50 -52.99 23.12
N GLU A 530 -13.73 -52.64 23.52
CA GLU A 530 -14.31 -52.92 24.84
C GLU A 530 -13.55 -52.28 26.03
N ARG A 531 -12.69 -51.28 25.76
CA ARG A 531 -11.93 -50.53 26.78
C ARG A 531 -12.76 -49.32 27.26
N TYR A 532 -13.91 -49.60 27.86
CA TYR A 532 -14.95 -48.58 28.14
C TYR A 532 -14.56 -47.49 29.12
N ASP A 533 -13.78 -47.81 30.17
CA ASP A 533 -13.31 -46.78 31.14
C ASP A 533 -12.36 -45.78 30.50
N GLU A 534 -11.48 -46.25 29.63
CA GLU A 534 -10.58 -45.39 28.90
C GLU A 534 -11.36 -44.57 27.87
N ALA A 535 -12.27 -45.20 27.14
CA ALA A 535 -13.16 -44.51 26.19
C ALA A 535 -13.92 -43.37 26.86
N LYS A 536 -14.53 -43.59 28.02
CA LYS A 536 -15.24 -42.58 28.80
C LYS A 536 -14.35 -41.41 29.16
N ARG A 537 -13.09 -41.66 29.54
CA ARG A 537 -12.16 -40.58 29.91
C ARG A 537 -11.87 -39.64 28.74
N TYR A 538 -11.58 -40.18 27.55
CA TYR A 538 -11.29 -39.36 26.37
C TYR A 538 -12.56 -38.75 25.78
N MET A 539 -13.69 -39.43 25.79
CA MET A 539 -14.97 -38.91 25.35
C MET A 539 -15.43 -37.72 26.19
N ARG A 540 -15.22 -37.75 27.49
CA ARG A 540 -15.50 -36.61 28.36
C ARG A 540 -14.66 -35.39 28.00
N GLN A 541 -13.39 -35.58 27.61
CA GLN A 541 -12.56 -34.46 27.11
C GLN A 541 -13.09 -33.93 25.79
N ALA A 542 -13.47 -34.82 24.85
CA ALA A 542 -14.05 -34.45 23.59
C ALA A 542 -15.31 -33.57 23.77
N VAL A 543 -16.25 -34.00 24.64
CA VAL A 543 -17.47 -33.24 24.96
C VAL A 543 -17.17 -31.89 25.59
N THR A 544 -16.14 -31.80 26.43
CA THR A 544 -15.74 -30.51 27.07
C THR A 544 -15.18 -29.54 26.05
N LEU A 545 -14.50 -30.02 25.02
CA LEU A 545 -13.86 -29.22 23.98
C LEU A 545 -14.79 -28.91 22.80
N ASP A 546 -15.96 -29.52 22.73
CA ASP A 546 -16.90 -29.32 21.63
C ASP A 546 -17.92 -28.22 21.94
N PRO A 547 -17.79 -26.99 21.36
CA PRO A 547 -18.72 -25.90 21.57
C PRO A 547 -20.07 -26.13 20.84
N THR A 548 -20.10 -27.02 19.86
CA THR A 548 -21.28 -27.25 19.00
C THR A 548 -22.22 -28.31 19.54
N GLN A 549 -21.79 -29.10 20.51
CA GLN A 549 -22.54 -30.24 21.05
C GLN A 549 -22.96 -31.21 19.94
N SER A 550 -22.01 -31.63 19.09
CA SER A 550 -22.22 -32.53 17.96
C SER A 550 -23.09 -33.72 18.36
N GLU A 551 -24.15 -33.96 17.57
CA GLU A 551 -25.10 -35.06 17.79
C GLU A 551 -24.42 -36.44 17.73
N VAL A 552 -23.41 -36.61 16.86
CA VAL A 552 -22.64 -37.85 16.74
C VAL A 552 -21.83 -38.12 18.02
N LEU A 553 -21.14 -37.09 18.51
CA LEU A 553 -20.33 -37.18 19.72
C LEU A 553 -21.18 -37.47 20.95
N MET A 554 -22.39 -36.86 21.05
CA MET A 554 -23.35 -37.15 22.11
C MET A 554 -23.85 -38.62 22.03
N CYS A 555 -24.11 -39.11 20.83
CA CYS A 555 -24.52 -40.50 20.60
C CYS A 555 -23.41 -41.48 21.04
N HIS A 556 -22.17 -41.27 20.60
CA HIS A 556 -21.01 -42.13 21.01
C HIS A 556 -20.83 -42.12 22.52
N TYR A 557 -20.96 -40.94 23.17
CA TYR A 557 -20.84 -40.89 24.63
C TYR A 557 -21.95 -41.67 25.33
N GLY A 558 -23.18 -41.56 24.85
CA GLY A 558 -24.29 -42.37 25.33
C GLY A 558 -24.03 -43.88 25.21
N ASP A 559 -23.47 -44.34 24.09
CA ASP A 559 -23.14 -45.77 23.86
C ASP A 559 -22.04 -46.25 24.83
N ILE A 560 -21.02 -45.44 25.10
CA ILE A 560 -19.94 -45.72 26.07
C ILE A 560 -20.52 -45.84 27.49
N LEU A 561 -21.36 -44.87 27.89
CA LEU A 561 -21.97 -44.86 29.22
C LEU A 561 -22.91 -46.05 29.43
N TYR A 562 -23.67 -46.43 28.41
CA TYR A 562 -24.51 -47.64 28.46
C TYR A 562 -23.69 -48.93 28.63
N ALA A 563 -22.56 -49.04 27.94
CA ALA A 563 -21.66 -50.20 28.09
C ALA A 563 -21.09 -50.30 29.50
N LEU A 564 -20.87 -49.17 30.18
CA LEU A 564 -20.45 -49.09 31.59
C LEU A 564 -21.60 -49.32 32.59
N GLY A 565 -22.84 -49.49 32.14
CA GLY A 565 -24.01 -49.65 33.03
C GLY A 565 -24.55 -48.31 33.58
N GLU A 566 -24.05 -47.15 33.12
CA GLU A 566 -24.47 -45.83 33.54
C GLU A 566 -25.75 -45.40 32.78
N ASN A 567 -26.79 -46.18 32.90
CA ASN A 567 -27.99 -46.12 32.07
C ASN A 567 -28.70 -44.77 32.09
N PHE A 568 -28.76 -44.10 33.26
CA PHE A 568 -29.37 -42.78 33.38
C PHE A 568 -28.63 -41.70 32.58
N MET A 569 -27.30 -41.71 32.65
CA MET A 569 -26.49 -40.76 31.89
C MET A 569 -26.49 -41.10 30.40
N ALA A 570 -26.48 -42.38 30.03
CA ALA A 570 -26.60 -42.79 28.64
C ALA A 570 -27.90 -42.29 27.99
N GLN A 571 -29.02 -42.37 28.72
CA GLN A 571 -30.29 -41.81 28.27
C GLN A 571 -30.20 -40.30 27.97
N ILE A 572 -29.63 -39.54 28.91
CA ILE A 572 -29.49 -38.05 28.75
C ILE A 572 -28.70 -37.72 27.50
N TYR A 573 -27.57 -38.43 27.24
CA TYR A 573 -26.74 -38.13 26.07
C TYR A 573 -27.39 -38.59 24.77
N TRP A 574 -28.10 -39.70 24.73
CA TRP A 574 -28.88 -40.10 23.56
C TRP A 574 -30.04 -39.14 23.27
N GLU A 575 -30.72 -38.64 24.30
CA GLU A 575 -31.76 -37.63 24.12
C GLU A 575 -31.17 -36.32 23.56
N LYS A 576 -29.99 -35.86 24.04
CA LYS A 576 -29.26 -34.73 23.46
C LYS A 576 -28.86 -34.99 22.00
N ALA A 577 -28.39 -36.17 21.66
CA ALA A 577 -28.06 -36.53 20.28
C ALA A 577 -29.30 -36.45 19.38
N ARG A 578 -30.46 -36.95 19.84
CA ARG A 578 -31.73 -36.88 19.12
C ARG A 578 -32.16 -35.42 18.90
N ASP A 579 -32.07 -34.61 19.96
CA ASP A 579 -32.49 -33.18 19.92
C ASP A 579 -31.51 -32.35 19.07
N GLY A 580 -30.27 -32.78 18.94
CA GLY A 580 -29.24 -32.23 18.04
C GLY A 580 -29.41 -32.64 16.56
N GLY A 581 -30.31 -33.62 16.27
CA GLY A 581 -30.58 -34.03 14.88
C GLY A 581 -30.10 -35.41 14.48
N TYR A 582 -29.52 -36.19 15.40
CA TYR A 582 -29.16 -37.60 15.12
C TYR A 582 -30.38 -38.42 14.74
N ASP A 583 -30.19 -39.49 13.98
CA ASP A 583 -31.29 -40.37 13.50
C ASP A 583 -32.19 -40.81 14.64
N LYS A 584 -33.46 -40.36 14.60
CA LYS A 584 -34.46 -40.63 15.64
C LYS A 584 -34.73 -42.13 15.83
N THR A 585 -34.75 -42.88 14.74
CA THR A 585 -35.05 -44.33 14.77
C THR A 585 -33.95 -45.07 15.50
N GLU A 586 -32.70 -44.70 15.23
CA GLU A 586 -31.55 -45.29 15.91
C GLU A 586 -31.53 -44.98 17.40
N ILE A 587 -31.81 -43.71 17.78
CA ILE A 587 -31.86 -43.31 19.19
C ILE A 587 -33.04 -43.98 19.91
N GLU A 588 -34.21 -44.07 19.32
CA GLU A 588 -35.35 -44.75 19.91
C GLU A 588 -35.05 -46.24 20.14
N SER A 589 -34.35 -46.89 19.20
CA SER A 589 -33.89 -48.28 19.38
C SER A 589 -32.96 -48.41 20.60
N ARG A 590 -32.03 -47.44 20.80
CA ARG A 590 -31.14 -47.42 21.98
C ARG A 590 -31.94 -47.21 23.29
N LEU A 591 -32.85 -46.28 23.30
CA LEU A 591 -33.71 -45.98 24.48
C LEU A 591 -34.64 -47.17 24.84
N GLN A 592 -35.13 -47.94 23.87
CA GLN A 592 -35.89 -49.14 24.11
C GLN A 592 -35.07 -50.24 24.82
N LYS A 593 -33.77 -50.33 24.59
CA LYS A 593 -32.90 -51.28 25.30
C LYS A 593 -32.82 -51.01 26.81
N LEU A 594 -32.96 -49.75 27.22
CA LEU A 594 -33.04 -49.34 28.65
C LEU A 594 -34.32 -49.82 29.34
N LYS A 595 -35.44 -49.86 28.61
CA LYS A 595 -36.75 -50.25 29.16
C LYS A 595 -36.90 -51.77 29.31
N LYS A 596 -36.04 -52.53 28.65
CA LYS A 596 -36.08 -54.01 28.68
C LYS A 596 -35.19 -54.62 29.75
N LYS A 597 -34.32 -53.85 30.39
CA LYS A 597 -33.51 -54.22 31.55
C LYS A 597 -34.14 -53.65 32.83
#